data_4fcd619bef08107d6ada0ef8151f8829
#
_entry.id   4fcd619bef08107d6ada0ef8151f8829
#
_cell.length_a   1.000
_cell.length_b   1.000
_cell.length_c   1.000
_cell.angle_alpha   90.00
_cell.angle_beta   90.00
_cell.angle_gamma   90.00
#
_symmetry.space_group_name_H-M   'P 1'
#
loop_
_entity.id
_entity.type
_entity.pdbx_description
1 polymer ?
#
loop_
_entity_poly.entity_id
_entity_poly.type
_entity_poly.pdbx_seq_one_letter_code
_entity_poly.pdbx_strand_id
1 'polypeptide(L)'
;MVTEEQARKIYRESIHIDGLNICNFGPGIFRAWNRGGITAVSCTCGLWENFRDSIKNVIQWKKWFEEYEDLIIPVHTVKDIYKAKKEKKTGVILSWQNTSGIEDQIDYLMVFEQLGIKIMQLTYNTQNYSGAGYTEINDSGITGFGKKVLEEMSRVGVAVDLSHVGHNTTMDSIKYSPKPPCFSHVLPASQNASGRNKTDQEIKAIREKGGIVAASCFGPNMKKGNDSTIDDYVDVLDYYIDLVGVDHVGIGSDASEGYAGPSSFLEWCNMDKGYAYQMTAWGSKKVVKPLGKLEEREELAVAMARKGWSEEKIKKVLGLNWIKYFNTVWN
;
A
#
# COMPACT_ATOMS: atom_id res chain seq x y z
N MET A 1 25.57 -0.06 -18.07
CA MET A 1 24.87 -0.64 -16.89
C MET A 1 25.05 0.32 -15.72
N VAL A 2 24.03 0.48 -14.89
CA VAL A 2 24.09 1.31 -13.68
C VAL A 2 24.95 0.60 -12.64
N THR A 3 25.98 1.28 -12.09
CA THR A 3 26.80 0.71 -11.01
C THR A 3 26.06 0.81 -9.68
N GLU A 4 26.51 0.08 -8.65
CA GLU A 4 25.90 0.15 -7.31
C GLU A 4 25.98 1.57 -6.71
N GLU A 5 27.10 2.26 -6.88
CA GLU A 5 27.24 3.64 -6.42
C GLU A 5 26.27 4.59 -7.14
N GLN A 6 26.14 4.43 -8.47
CA GLN A 6 25.13 5.16 -9.25
C GLN A 6 23.71 4.82 -8.78
N ALA A 7 23.41 3.56 -8.48
CA ALA A 7 22.10 3.15 -7.99
C ALA A 7 21.73 3.82 -6.66
N ARG A 8 22.67 3.88 -5.70
CA ARG A 8 22.49 4.61 -4.44
C ARG A 8 22.26 6.10 -4.67
N LYS A 9 23.01 6.71 -5.60
CA LYS A 9 22.79 8.11 -6.00
C LYS A 9 21.41 8.31 -6.61
N ILE A 10 21.01 7.45 -7.56
CA ILE A 10 19.67 7.47 -8.19
C ILE A 10 18.59 7.40 -7.10
N TYR A 11 18.71 6.48 -6.13
CA TYR A 11 17.76 6.36 -5.04
C TYR A 11 17.62 7.67 -4.25
N ARG A 12 18.75 8.24 -3.79
CA ARG A 12 18.76 9.47 -2.99
C ARG A 12 18.17 10.67 -3.72
N GLU A 13 18.38 10.76 -5.04
CA GLU A 13 17.87 11.87 -5.86
C GLU A 13 16.42 11.67 -6.32
N SER A 14 15.94 10.43 -6.37
CA SER A 14 14.60 10.07 -6.85
C SER A 14 13.51 10.34 -5.82
N ILE A 15 12.28 10.45 -6.30
CA ILE A 15 11.08 10.27 -5.48
C ILE A 15 10.95 8.79 -5.17
N HIS A 16 10.91 8.44 -3.88
CA HIS A 16 10.62 7.09 -3.42
C HIS A 16 9.29 7.08 -2.67
N ILE A 17 8.30 6.34 -3.19
CA ILE A 17 6.96 6.19 -2.59
C ILE A 17 6.73 4.73 -2.21
N ASP A 18 6.39 4.49 -0.95
CA ASP A 18 5.96 3.19 -0.46
C ASP A 18 4.43 3.17 -0.35
N GLY A 19 3.79 2.32 -1.15
CA GLY A 19 2.33 2.24 -1.30
C GLY A 19 1.59 1.74 -0.07
N LEU A 20 2.28 1.09 0.87
CA LEU A 20 1.70 0.70 2.16
C LEU A 20 2.75 0.45 3.23
N ASN A 21 2.50 1.02 4.40
CA ASN A 21 3.12 0.65 5.68
C ASN A 21 2.05 0.44 6.75
N ILE A 22 2.28 -0.59 7.56
CA ILE A 22 1.45 -1.00 8.69
C ILE A 22 2.31 -1.12 9.97
N CYS A 23 3.21 -0.16 10.15
CA CYS A 23 4.14 -0.09 11.28
C CYS A 23 3.41 0.30 12.59
N ASN A 24 4.02 -0.01 13.73
CA ASN A 24 3.61 0.61 14.99
C ASN A 24 4.13 2.05 15.01
N PHE A 25 3.32 2.96 14.46
CA PHE A 25 3.72 4.33 14.17
C PHE A 25 4.10 5.13 15.40
N GLY A 26 5.12 5.97 15.25
CA GLY A 26 5.64 6.84 16.27
C GLY A 26 7.01 7.40 15.88
N PRO A 27 7.68 8.19 16.75
CA PRO A 27 8.89 8.91 16.42
C PRO A 27 10.06 8.03 15.96
N GLY A 28 10.11 6.78 16.42
CA GLY A 28 11.11 5.80 15.97
C GLY A 28 10.97 5.49 14.48
N ILE A 29 9.73 5.24 14.04
CA ILE A 29 9.39 4.96 12.64
C ILE A 29 9.60 6.21 11.77
N PHE A 30 9.20 7.40 12.23
CA PHE A 30 9.38 8.65 11.48
C PHE A 30 10.85 8.93 11.20
N ARG A 31 11.72 8.73 12.21
CA ARG A 31 13.17 8.80 12.03
C ARG A 31 13.73 7.74 11.09
N ALA A 32 13.20 6.51 11.14
CA ALA A 32 13.63 5.43 10.27
C ALA A 32 13.27 5.72 8.80
N TRP A 33 12.07 6.22 8.50
CA TRP A 33 11.70 6.67 7.15
C TRP A 33 12.63 7.76 6.63
N ASN A 34 12.91 8.77 7.48
CA ASN A 34 13.74 9.89 7.09
C ASN A 34 15.19 9.43 6.81
N ARG A 35 15.78 8.58 7.69
CA ARG A 35 17.10 7.98 7.47
C ARG A 35 17.14 7.10 6.23
N GLY A 36 16.09 6.35 5.96
CA GLY A 36 15.95 5.52 4.76
C GLY A 36 15.69 6.30 3.47
N GLY A 37 15.54 7.63 3.53
CA GLY A 37 15.34 8.48 2.36
C GLY A 37 13.98 8.29 1.67
N ILE A 38 12.97 7.75 2.39
CA ILE A 38 11.64 7.54 1.86
C ILE A 38 10.95 8.90 1.70
N THR A 39 10.56 9.23 0.45
CA THR A 39 9.95 10.54 0.14
C THR A 39 8.51 10.62 0.62
N ALA A 40 7.73 9.57 0.38
CA ALA A 40 6.35 9.49 0.86
C ALA A 40 5.96 8.04 1.16
N VAL A 41 5.02 7.88 2.08
CA VAL A 41 4.55 6.57 2.52
C VAL A 41 3.05 6.60 2.76
N SER A 42 2.34 5.59 2.25
CA SER A 42 0.95 5.34 2.59
C SER A 42 0.89 4.61 3.93
N CYS A 43 0.27 5.22 4.93
CA CYS A 43 0.23 4.74 6.30
C CYS A 43 -1.17 4.28 6.68
N THR A 44 -1.30 3.04 7.15
CA THR A 44 -2.57 2.51 7.65
C THR A 44 -2.99 3.25 8.90
N CYS A 45 -3.96 4.16 8.75
CA CYS A 45 -4.56 4.95 9.83
C CYS A 45 -5.81 4.26 10.41
N GLY A 46 -6.43 3.36 9.66
CA GLY A 46 -7.59 2.59 10.07
C GLY A 46 -7.66 1.21 9.40
N LEU A 47 -8.20 0.24 10.12
CA LEU A 47 -8.33 -1.15 9.71
C LEU A 47 -9.72 -1.72 10.08
N TRP A 48 -10.01 -1.83 11.38
CA TRP A 48 -11.25 -2.39 11.92
C TRP A 48 -12.14 -1.36 12.63
N GLU A 49 -11.61 -0.15 12.80
CA GLU A 49 -12.22 0.90 13.57
C GLU A 49 -13.54 1.35 12.93
N ASN A 50 -14.53 1.63 13.78
CA ASN A 50 -15.75 2.34 13.42
C ASN A 50 -15.46 3.84 13.22
N PHE A 51 -16.47 4.64 12.90
CA PHE A 51 -16.32 6.08 12.70
C PHE A 51 -15.61 6.79 13.86
N ARG A 52 -16.08 6.56 15.09
CA ARG A 52 -15.55 7.23 16.30
C ARG A 52 -14.06 6.90 16.52
N ASP A 53 -13.69 5.65 16.39
CA ASP A 53 -12.32 5.21 16.64
C ASP A 53 -11.39 5.63 15.49
N SER A 54 -11.88 5.65 14.25
CA SER A 54 -11.17 6.21 13.11
C SER A 54 -10.84 7.69 13.29
N ILE A 55 -11.77 8.48 13.85
CA ILE A 55 -11.51 9.90 14.20
C ILE A 55 -10.38 10.02 15.23
N LYS A 56 -10.33 9.13 16.25
CA LYS A 56 -9.23 9.15 17.25
C LYS A 56 -7.88 8.93 16.58
N ASN A 57 -7.79 7.99 15.62
CA ASN A 57 -6.58 7.73 14.88
C ASN A 57 -6.15 8.94 14.05
N VAL A 58 -7.09 9.59 13.36
CA VAL A 58 -6.80 10.83 12.60
C VAL A 58 -6.32 11.95 13.54
N ILE A 59 -6.96 12.12 14.71
CA ILE A 59 -6.50 13.12 15.70
C ILE A 59 -5.06 12.83 16.14
N GLN A 60 -4.71 11.56 16.36
CA GLN A 60 -3.34 11.20 16.73
C GLN A 60 -2.33 11.56 15.63
N TRP A 61 -2.66 11.30 14.35
CA TRP A 61 -1.84 11.71 13.22
C TRP A 61 -1.68 13.24 13.13
N LYS A 62 -2.75 14.01 13.35
CA LYS A 62 -2.68 15.46 13.35
C LYS A 62 -1.73 15.99 14.45
N LYS A 63 -1.77 15.41 15.67
CA LYS A 63 -0.81 15.72 16.72
C LYS A 63 0.62 15.40 16.32
N TRP A 64 0.86 14.27 15.69
CA TRP A 64 2.20 13.90 15.23
C TRP A 64 2.72 14.82 14.13
N PHE A 65 1.88 15.33 13.25
CA PHE A 65 2.29 16.30 12.23
C PHE A 65 2.73 17.64 12.85
N GLU A 66 2.18 18.02 14.00
CA GLU A 66 2.60 19.20 14.75
C GLU A 66 3.87 18.91 15.56
N GLU A 67 3.89 17.79 16.29
CA GLU A 67 4.99 17.44 17.21
C GLU A 67 6.29 17.05 16.48
N TYR A 68 6.18 16.45 15.29
CA TYR A 68 7.32 15.95 14.49
C TYR A 68 7.36 16.62 13.12
N GLU A 69 7.07 17.91 13.07
CA GLU A 69 7.07 18.69 11.81
C GLU A 69 8.45 18.77 11.13
N ASP A 70 9.52 18.49 11.85
CA ASP A 70 10.88 18.37 11.33
C ASP A 70 11.13 17.05 10.57
N LEU A 71 10.35 16.00 10.82
CA LEU A 71 10.50 14.66 10.25
C LEU A 71 9.46 14.33 9.19
N ILE A 72 8.20 14.69 9.43
CA ILE A 72 7.06 14.28 8.60
C ILE A 72 6.17 15.47 8.23
N ILE A 73 5.49 15.35 7.08
CA ILE A 73 4.44 16.30 6.68
C ILE A 73 3.22 15.53 6.15
N PRO A 74 1.98 16.05 6.34
CA PRO A 74 0.80 15.47 5.73
C PRO A 74 0.84 15.63 4.20
N VAL A 75 0.33 14.61 3.49
CA VAL A 75 0.18 14.64 2.03
C VAL A 75 -1.31 14.63 1.68
N HIS A 76 -1.78 15.72 1.10
CA HIS A 76 -3.13 15.86 0.54
C HIS A 76 -3.12 15.88 -0.98
N THR A 77 -2.01 16.31 -1.57
CA THR A 77 -1.82 16.47 -3.01
C THR A 77 -0.44 15.97 -3.45
N VAL A 78 -0.27 15.74 -4.74
CA VAL A 78 1.04 15.38 -5.30
C VAL A 78 2.10 16.48 -5.04
N LYS A 79 1.70 17.75 -4.93
CA LYS A 79 2.63 18.86 -4.60
C LYS A 79 3.27 18.67 -3.22
N ASP A 80 2.54 18.09 -2.27
CA ASP A 80 3.07 17.84 -0.92
C ASP A 80 4.16 16.77 -0.93
N ILE A 81 4.09 15.79 -1.84
CA ILE A 81 5.16 14.80 -2.04
C ILE A 81 6.45 15.46 -2.52
N TYR A 82 6.34 16.36 -3.50
CA TYR A 82 7.52 17.12 -3.96
C TYR A 82 8.06 18.06 -2.88
N LYS A 83 7.17 18.67 -2.08
CA LYS A 83 7.55 19.47 -0.91
C LYS A 83 8.32 18.62 0.11
N ALA A 84 7.83 17.43 0.46
CA ALA A 84 8.51 16.50 1.36
C ALA A 84 9.94 16.21 0.88
N LYS A 85 10.11 15.88 -0.41
CA LYS A 85 11.44 15.63 -1.00
C LYS A 85 12.35 16.84 -0.88
N LYS A 86 11.85 18.03 -1.22
CA LYS A 86 12.62 19.29 -1.16
C LYS A 86 13.06 19.62 0.27
N GLU A 87 12.19 19.41 1.26
CA GLU A 87 12.45 19.70 2.67
C GLU A 87 13.19 18.56 3.38
N LYS A 88 13.50 17.45 2.69
CA LYS A 88 14.12 16.24 3.26
C LYS A 88 13.34 15.64 4.43
N LYS A 89 12.01 15.73 4.34
CA LYS A 89 11.05 15.11 5.26
C LYS A 89 10.36 13.93 4.57
N THR A 90 9.64 13.12 5.33
CA THR A 90 8.79 12.08 4.76
C THR A 90 7.34 12.56 4.69
N GLY A 91 6.76 12.53 3.50
CA GLY A 91 5.33 12.78 3.30
C GLY A 91 4.49 11.59 3.76
N VAL A 92 3.48 11.84 4.58
CA VAL A 92 2.56 10.80 5.06
C VAL A 92 1.24 10.91 4.34
N ILE A 93 0.90 9.87 3.58
CA ILE A 93 -0.40 9.68 2.94
C ILE A 93 -1.24 8.84 3.90
N LEU A 94 -2.24 9.43 4.54
CA LEU A 94 -3.14 8.66 5.40
C LEU A 94 -4.02 7.73 4.56
N SER A 95 -4.06 6.47 4.93
CA SER A 95 -4.82 5.43 4.24
C SER A 95 -5.58 4.53 5.20
N TRP A 96 -6.59 3.88 4.67
CA TRP A 96 -7.32 2.82 5.36
C TRP A 96 -7.24 1.52 4.59
N GLN A 97 -7.13 0.39 5.30
CA GLN A 97 -7.19 -0.92 4.68
C GLN A 97 -8.60 -1.55 4.73
N ASN A 98 -9.62 -0.78 5.08
CA ASN A 98 -11.01 -1.24 5.15
C ASN A 98 -11.97 -0.05 5.05
N THR A 99 -13.22 -0.27 4.64
CA THR A 99 -14.27 0.76 4.67
C THR A 99 -15.11 0.73 5.96
N SER A 100 -14.69 -0.01 6.99
CA SER A 100 -15.43 -0.11 8.28
C SER A 100 -15.69 1.25 8.94
N GLY A 101 -14.78 2.21 8.78
CA GLY A 101 -14.91 3.55 9.37
C GLY A 101 -16.02 4.40 8.77
N ILE A 102 -16.51 4.10 7.57
CA ILE A 102 -17.68 4.80 7.01
C ILE A 102 -19.00 4.17 7.45
N GLU A 103 -18.94 2.98 8.10
CA GLU A 103 -20.13 2.24 8.53
C GLU A 103 -21.09 2.02 7.34
N ASP A 104 -22.37 2.41 7.47
CA ASP A 104 -23.36 2.40 6.39
C ASP A 104 -23.63 3.81 5.80
N GLN A 105 -22.73 4.79 6.06
CA GLN A 105 -22.90 6.20 5.71
C GLN A 105 -21.89 6.64 4.63
N ILE A 106 -22.31 6.64 3.38
CA ILE A 106 -21.44 7.00 2.24
C ILE A 106 -20.87 8.42 2.37
N ASP A 107 -21.65 9.36 2.89
CA ASP A 107 -21.25 10.76 3.06
C ASP A 107 -20.05 10.95 4.02
N TYR A 108 -19.75 9.95 4.85
CA TYR A 108 -18.56 9.98 5.70
C TYR A 108 -17.25 9.93 4.89
N LEU A 109 -17.27 9.43 3.66
CA LEU A 109 -16.11 9.48 2.76
C LEU A 109 -15.64 10.90 2.51
N MET A 110 -16.55 11.85 2.29
CA MET A 110 -16.22 13.27 2.12
C MET A 110 -15.56 13.84 3.40
N VAL A 111 -16.08 13.50 4.57
CA VAL A 111 -15.52 13.96 5.85
C VAL A 111 -14.09 13.43 6.03
N PHE A 112 -13.88 12.14 5.79
CA PHE A 112 -12.56 11.54 5.96
C PHE A 112 -11.55 12.01 4.91
N GLU A 113 -11.99 12.29 3.68
CA GLU A 113 -11.12 12.91 2.68
C GLU A 113 -10.65 14.30 3.14
N GLN A 114 -11.54 15.15 3.65
CA GLN A 114 -11.19 16.47 4.20
C GLN A 114 -10.26 16.36 5.43
N LEU A 115 -10.36 15.28 6.18
CA LEU A 115 -9.46 14.99 7.30
C LEU A 115 -8.09 14.46 6.84
N GLY A 116 -7.94 14.12 5.55
CA GLY A 116 -6.66 13.75 4.92
C GLY A 116 -6.52 12.29 4.52
N ILE A 117 -7.59 11.48 4.58
CA ILE A 117 -7.55 10.10 4.06
C ILE A 117 -7.56 10.14 2.54
N LYS A 118 -6.51 9.61 1.90
CA LYS A 118 -6.32 9.70 0.44
C LYS A 118 -6.34 8.37 -0.28
N ILE A 119 -6.21 7.26 0.43
CA ILE A 119 -6.32 5.89 -0.10
C ILE A 119 -7.22 5.10 0.85
N MET A 120 -8.16 4.32 0.29
CA MET A 120 -9.02 3.46 1.09
C MET A 120 -9.24 2.13 0.39
N GLN A 121 -8.98 1.04 1.09
CA GLN A 121 -9.23 -0.31 0.65
C GLN A 121 -10.67 -0.70 0.93
N LEU A 122 -11.34 -1.37 -0.01
CA LEU A 122 -12.77 -1.70 0.12
C LEU A 122 -13.06 -2.66 1.28
N THR A 123 -12.26 -3.72 1.41
CA THR A 123 -12.43 -4.75 2.44
C THR A 123 -11.08 -5.18 2.99
N TYR A 124 -11.03 -5.58 4.25
CA TYR A 124 -9.85 -6.22 4.82
C TYR A 124 -10.17 -7.66 5.22
N ASN A 125 -9.64 -8.62 4.48
CA ASN A 125 -9.77 -10.07 4.68
C ASN A 125 -11.21 -10.60 4.64
N THR A 126 -12.11 -10.08 5.45
CA THR A 126 -13.51 -10.53 5.60
C THR A 126 -14.49 -9.65 4.84
N GLN A 127 -15.75 -10.09 4.79
CA GLN A 127 -16.83 -9.33 4.17
C GLN A 127 -17.24 -8.11 5.00
N ASN A 128 -17.58 -7.03 4.32
CA ASN A 128 -18.23 -5.85 4.89
C ASN A 128 -19.40 -5.40 4.00
N TYR A 129 -19.95 -4.20 4.21
CA TYR A 129 -21.06 -3.67 3.39
C TYR A 129 -20.67 -3.48 1.92
N SER A 130 -19.40 -3.28 1.57
CA SER A 130 -18.95 -3.03 0.20
C SER A 130 -18.79 -4.29 -0.63
N GLY A 131 -18.39 -5.40 -0.04
CA GLY A 131 -18.13 -6.66 -0.74
C GLY A 131 -17.38 -7.67 0.12
N ALA A 132 -16.82 -8.69 -0.51
CA ALA A 132 -16.08 -9.76 0.14
C ALA A 132 -14.57 -9.48 0.19
N GLY A 133 -13.94 -9.87 1.31
CA GLY A 133 -12.49 -10.00 1.42
C GLY A 133 -12.02 -11.35 0.89
N TYR A 134 -10.69 -11.52 0.75
CA TYR A 134 -10.10 -12.73 0.15
C TYR A 134 -10.29 -14.01 0.98
N THR A 135 -10.64 -13.90 2.27
CA THR A 135 -10.85 -15.06 3.15
C THR A 135 -12.28 -15.61 3.09
N GLU A 136 -13.20 -14.90 2.41
CA GLU A 136 -14.58 -15.34 2.32
C GLU A 136 -14.71 -16.60 1.46
N ILE A 137 -15.54 -17.54 1.94
CA ILE A 137 -15.85 -18.77 1.23
C ILE A 137 -16.65 -18.48 -0.05
N ASN A 138 -17.58 -17.51 0.03
CA ASN A 138 -18.44 -17.09 -1.07
C ASN A 138 -18.21 -15.61 -1.36
N ASP A 139 -17.44 -15.31 -2.38
CA ASP A 139 -17.30 -13.95 -2.92
C ASP A 139 -18.36 -13.74 -4.01
N SER A 140 -19.47 -13.08 -3.66
CA SER A 140 -20.59 -12.77 -4.55
C SER A 140 -20.39 -11.48 -5.38
N GLY A 141 -19.21 -10.88 -5.32
CA GLY A 141 -18.90 -9.62 -6.01
C GLY A 141 -19.25 -8.38 -5.20
N ILE A 142 -19.15 -7.21 -5.85
CA ILE A 142 -19.42 -5.94 -5.19
C ILE A 142 -20.90 -5.75 -4.91
N THR A 143 -21.25 -5.24 -3.73
CA THR A 143 -22.63 -4.94 -3.36
C THR A 143 -23.15 -3.65 -4.03
N GLY A 144 -24.47 -3.40 -3.95
CA GLY A 144 -25.04 -2.11 -4.35
C GLY A 144 -24.47 -0.94 -3.54
N PHE A 145 -24.23 -1.12 -2.23
CA PHE A 145 -23.55 -0.15 -1.40
C PHE A 145 -22.11 0.07 -1.85
N GLY A 146 -21.36 -1.00 -2.10
CA GLY A 146 -19.98 -0.92 -2.57
C GLY A 146 -19.84 -0.15 -3.90
N LYS A 147 -20.79 -0.28 -4.84
CA LYS A 147 -20.82 0.54 -6.06
C LYS A 147 -20.93 2.03 -5.75
N LYS A 148 -21.78 2.41 -4.80
CA LYS A 148 -21.94 3.79 -4.37
C LYS A 148 -20.68 4.32 -3.64
N VAL A 149 -20.02 3.45 -2.87
CA VAL A 149 -18.71 3.76 -2.27
C VAL A 149 -17.67 4.06 -3.35
N LEU A 150 -17.58 3.26 -4.42
CA LEU A 150 -16.65 3.52 -5.54
C LEU A 150 -16.95 4.86 -6.25
N GLU A 151 -18.23 5.16 -6.50
CA GLU A 151 -18.67 6.42 -7.10
C GLU A 151 -18.23 7.61 -6.23
N GLU A 152 -18.48 7.54 -4.92
CA GLU A 152 -18.17 8.61 -3.99
C GLU A 152 -16.67 8.77 -3.77
N MET A 153 -15.89 7.69 -3.60
CA MET A 153 -14.43 7.75 -3.51
C MET A 153 -13.84 8.45 -4.75
N SER A 154 -14.35 8.11 -5.94
CA SER A 154 -13.92 8.75 -7.18
C SER A 154 -14.29 10.23 -7.23
N ARG A 155 -15.46 10.61 -6.71
CA ARG A 155 -15.94 12.00 -6.67
C ARG A 155 -15.09 12.87 -5.75
N VAL A 156 -14.79 12.37 -4.55
CA VAL A 156 -14.02 13.12 -3.52
C VAL A 156 -12.50 13.02 -3.71
N GLY A 157 -12.01 12.17 -4.61
CA GLY A 157 -10.57 12.03 -4.86
C GLY A 157 -9.85 11.16 -3.83
N VAL A 158 -10.49 10.08 -3.39
CA VAL A 158 -9.88 8.99 -2.60
C VAL A 158 -9.55 7.82 -3.54
N ALA A 159 -8.31 7.37 -3.54
CA ALA A 159 -7.89 6.23 -4.35
C ALA A 159 -8.46 4.92 -3.79
N VAL A 160 -9.00 4.08 -4.69
CA VAL A 160 -9.54 2.75 -4.34
C VAL A 160 -8.41 1.74 -4.34
N ASP A 161 -8.17 1.08 -3.20
CA ASP A 161 -7.25 -0.05 -3.09
C ASP A 161 -8.02 -1.38 -3.03
N LEU A 162 -7.56 -2.38 -3.76
CA LEU A 162 -8.18 -3.70 -3.87
C LEU A 162 -7.29 -4.84 -3.34
N SER A 163 -6.26 -4.53 -2.53
CA SER A 163 -5.23 -5.49 -2.15
C SER A 163 -5.74 -6.70 -1.35
N HIS A 164 -6.65 -6.53 -0.37
CA HIS A 164 -7.23 -7.63 0.42
C HIS A 164 -8.62 -8.08 -0.05
N VAL A 165 -9.08 -7.53 -1.16
CA VAL A 165 -10.43 -7.78 -1.67
C VAL A 165 -10.51 -9.14 -2.35
N GLY A 166 -11.63 -9.85 -2.23
CA GLY A 166 -11.87 -11.14 -2.89
C GLY A 166 -11.87 -11.02 -4.42
N HIS A 167 -11.73 -12.14 -5.10
CA HIS A 167 -11.57 -12.15 -6.59
C HIS A 167 -12.73 -11.51 -7.34
N ASN A 168 -13.97 -11.98 -7.08
CA ASN A 168 -15.14 -11.47 -7.80
C ASN A 168 -15.42 -10.01 -7.44
N THR A 169 -15.29 -9.66 -6.15
CA THR A 169 -15.42 -8.27 -5.69
C THR A 169 -14.34 -7.39 -6.33
N THR A 170 -13.11 -7.87 -6.50
CA THR A 170 -12.01 -7.16 -7.20
C THR A 170 -12.38 -6.89 -8.65
N MET A 171 -12.80 -7.92 -9.40
CA MET A 171 -13.13 -7.79 -10.82
C MET A 171 -14.32 -6.86 -11.05
N ASP A 172 -15.36 -6.97 -10.23
CA ASP A 172 -16.48 -6.04 -10.26
C ASP A 172 -16.06 -4.61 -9.92
N SER A 173 -15.20 -4.43 -8.89
CA SER A 173 -14.72 -3.12 -8.51
C SER A 173 -13.92 -2.44 -9.61
N ILE A 174 -13.04 -3.17 -10.31
CA ILE A 174 -12.32 -2.66 -11.48
C ILE A 174 -13.31 -2.23 -12.58
N LYS A 175 -14.32 -3.05 -12.85
CA LYS A 175 -15.33 -2.76 -13.85
C LYS A 175 -16.12 -1.50 -13.54
N TYR A 176 -16.60 -1.36 -12.31
CA TYR A 176 -17.54 -0.30 -11.91
C TYR A 176 -16.89 0.96 -11.38
N SER A 177 -15.61 0.94 -10.98
CA SER A 177 -14.91 2.13 -10.49
C SER A 177 -14.82 3.20 -11.59
N PRO A 178 -15.28 4.45 -11.35
CA PRO A 178 -15.15 5.54 -12.31
C PRO A 178 -13.70 5.94 -12.58
N LYS A 179 -12.84 5.93 -11.55
CA LYS A 179 -11.39 6.17 -11.67
C LYS A 179 -10.60 4.86 -11.52
N PRO A 180 -9.36 4.79 -12.04
CA PRO A 180 -8.52 3.61 -11.90
C PRO A 180 -8.29 3.20 -10.45
N PRO A 181 -8.58 1.96 -10.01
CA PRO A 181 -8.18 1.45 -8.71
C PRO A 181 -6.71 1.02 -8.73
N CYS A 182 -6.16 0.68 -7.55
CA CYS A 182 -4.82 0.15 -7.41
C CYS A 182 -4.80 -1.17 -6.63
N PHE A 183 -3.67 -1.85 -6.72
CA PHE A 183 -3.20 -2.79 -5.72
C PHE A 183 -2.03 -2.14 -5.00
N SER A 184 -2.25 -1.66 -3.78
CA SER A 184 -1.21 -0.94 -3.03
C SER A 184 -0.09 -1.86 -2.52
N HIS A 185 -0.39 -3.17 -2.29
CA HIS A 185 0.57 -4.15 -1.75
C HIS A 185 0.09 -5.60 -2.01
N VAL A 186 0.46 -6.17 -3.16
CA VAL A 186 0.08 -7.54 -3.55
C VAL A 186 1.26 -8.34 -4.08
N LEU A 187 1.07 -9.66 -4.18
CA LEU A 187 2.00 -10.59 -4.80
C LEU A 187 1.28 -11.43 -5.86
N PRO A 188 1.97 -12.03 -6.85
CA PRO A 188 1.33 -12.79 -7.91
C PRO A 188 0.96 -14.20 -7.44
N ALA A 189 -0.29 -14.61 -7.66
CA ALA A 189 -0.79 -15.94 -7.33
C ALA A 189 -0.12 -17.07 -8.14
N SER A 190 0.38 -16.76 -9.34
CA SER A 190 1.15 -17.70 -10.18
C SER A 190 2.49 -18.11 -9.55
N GLN A 191 3.03 -17.32 -8.62
CA GLN A 191 4.26 -17.64 -7.90
C GLN A 191 4.03 -18.28 -6.52
N ASN A 192 2.90 -17.97 -5.90
CA ASN A 192 2.46 -18.57 -4.64
C ASN A 192 0.93 -18.51 -4.58
N ALA A 193 0.27 -19.66 -4.61
CA ALA A 193 -1.18 -19.81 -4.70
C ALA A 193 -1.94 -19.45 -3.40
N SER A 194 -1.43 -18.51 -2.62
CA SER A 194 -2.16 -17.93 -1.49
C SER A 194 -3.39 -17.19 -1.99
N GLY A 195 -4.56 -17.35 -1.35
CA GLY A 195 -5.77 -16.58 -1.66
C GLY A 195 -5.60 -15.07 -1.48
N ARG A 196 -4.58 -14.63 -0.74
CA ARG A 196 -4.18 -13.22 -0.58
C ARG A 196 -3.54 -12.64 -1.83
N ASN A 197 -2.87 -13.49 -2.63
CA ASN A 197 -2.17 -13.08 -3.85
C ASN A 197 -3.16 -12.88 -5.00
N LYS A 198 -2.80 -12.01 -5.94
CA LYS A 198 -3.66 -11.67 -7.07
C LYS A 198 -3.32 -12.48 -8.31
N THR A 199 -4.36 -12.90 -9.02
CA THR A 199 -4.22 -13.61 -10.28
C THR A 199 -3.70 -12.68 -11.38
N ASP A 200 -3.09 -13.25 -12.42
CA ASP A 200 -2.64 -12.49 -13.58
C ASP A 200 -3.81 -11.77 -14.29
N GLN A 201 -5.02 -12.35 -14.21
CA GLN A 201 -6.23 -11.73 -14.73
C GLN A 201 -6.56 -10.43 -13.99
N GLU A 202 -6.54 -10.44 -12.66
CA GLU A 202 -6.79 -9.25 -11.83
C GLU A 202 -5.71 -8.19 -12.07
N ILE A 203 -4.44 -8.60 -12.16
CA ILE A 203 -3.30 -7.71 -12.39
C ILE A 203 -3.40 -7.03 -13.75
N LYS A 204 -3.75 -7.78 -14.82
CA LYS A 204 -3.97 -7.23 -16.15
C LYS A 204 -5.17 -6.28 -16.18
N ALA A 205 -6.27 -6.64 -15.50
CA ALA A 205 -7.47 -5.80 -15.44
C ALA A 205 -7.21 -4.44 -14.76
N ILE A 206 -6.37 -4.39 -13.70
CA ILE A 206 -5.92 -3.12 -13.09
C ILE A 206 -5.21 -2.26 -14.13
N ARG A 207 -4.27 -2.82 -14.89
CA ARG A 207 -3.53 -2.09 -15.94
C ARG A 207 -4.45 -1.58 -17.04
N GLU A 208 -5.39 -2.39 -17.52
CA GLU A 208 -6.35 -2.01 -18.56
C GLU A 208 -7.24 -0.84 -18.12
N LYS A 209 -7.53 -0.76 -16.84
CA LYS A 209 -8.23 0.39 -16.21
C LYS A 209 -7.33 1.62 -16.01
N GLY A 210 -6.02 1.49 -16.20
CA GLY A 210 -5.04 2.57 -15.98
C GLY A 210 -4.51 2.67 -14.54
N GLY A 211 -4.73 1.64 -13.73
CA GLY A 211 -4.26 1.57 -12.34
C GLY A 211 -2.80 1.18 -12.18
N ILE A 212 -2.37 0.99 -10.95
CA ILE A 212 -1.01 0.60 -10.55
C ILE A 212 -1.04 -0.67 -9.71
N VAL A 213 -0.03 -1.52 -9.88
CA VAL A 213 0.21 -2.73 -9.10
C VAL A 213 1.49 -2.57 -8.33
N ALA A 214 1.43 -2.56 -7.00
CA ALA A 214 2.60 -2.44 -6.16
C ALA A 214 2.92 -3.77 -5.45
N ALA A 215 4.20 -4.16 -5.54
CA ALA A 215 4.67 -5.40 -4.95
C ALA A 215 4.80 -5.30 -3.43
N SER A 216 4.23 -6.28 -2.71
CA SER A 216 4.46 -6.49 -1.27
C SER A 216 5.77 -7.25 -1.05
N CYS A 217 6.41 -7.03 0.09
CA CYS A 217 7.53 -7.85 0.55
C CYS A 217 7.18 -8.72 1.77
N PHE A 218 5.89 -9.04 1.93
CA PHE A 218 5.41 -9.93 2.96
C PHE A 218 5.85 -11.38 2.68
N GLY A 219 6.88 -11.85 3.38
CA GLY A 219 7.54 -13.13 3.13
C GLY A 219 6.60 -14.33 2.98
N PRO A 220 5.63 -14.57 3.89
CA PRO A 220 4.75 -15.74 3.79
C PRO A 220 4.03 -15.89 2.44
N ASN A 221 3.78 -14.81 1.72
CA ASN A 221 3.10 -14.81 0.43
C ASN A 221 4.05 -14.74 -0.78
N MET A 222 5.36 -14.63 -0.56
CA MET A 222 6.35 -14.68 -1.63
C MET A 222 6.63 -16.12 -2.09
N LYS A 223 7.24 -16.26 -3.26
CA LYS A 223 7.55 -17.56 -3.88
C LYS A 223 8.36 -18.51 -3.00
N LYS A 224 9.37 -17.99 -2.28
CA LYS A 224 10.21 -18.74 -1.36
C LYS A 224 9.78 -18.58 0.11
N GLY A 225 8.58 -18.08 0.35
CA GLY A 225 8.11 -17.82 1.71
C GLY A 225 9.05 -16.85 2.45
N ASN A 226 9.26 -17.14 3.73
CA ASN A 226 10.14 -16.35 4.61
C ASN A 226 11.64 -16.36 4.25
N ASP A 227 12.06 -17.20 3.31
CA ASP A 227 13.45 -17.30 2.84
C ASP A 227 13.71 -16.46 1.58
N SER A 228 12.72 -15.69 1.15
CA SER A 228 12.84 -14.78 0.02
C SER A 228 13.85 -13.66 0.29
N THR A 229 14.58 -13.29 -0.75
CA THR A 229 15.63 -12.26 -0.74
C THR A 229 15.17 -10.99 -1.45
N ILE A 230 15.97 -9.93 -1.39
CA ILE A 230 15.73 -8.71 -2.17
C ILE A 230 15.76 -8.97 -3.68
N ASP A 231 16.60 -9.90 -4.14
CA ASP A 231 16.66 -10.27 -5.56
C ASP A 231 15.37 -10.99 -5.99
N ASP A 232 14.78 -11.85 -5.13
CA ASP A 232 13.47 -12.46 -5.36
C ASP A 232 12.36 -11.40 -5.42
N TYR A 233 12.48 -10.33 -4.63
CA TYR A 233 11.54 -9.20 -4.71
C TYR A 233 11.66 -8.43 -6.02
N VAL A 234 12.89 -8.20 -6.52
CA VAL A 234 13.08 -7.58 -7.84
C VAL A 234 12.55 -8.49 -8.94
N ASP A 235 12.65 -9.81 -8.81
CA ASP A 235 12.04 -10.77 -9.76
C ASP A 235 10.49 -10.66 -9.77
N VAL A 236 9.85 -10.35 -8.65
CA VAL A 236 8.40 -10.04 -8.62
C VAL A 236 8.12 -8.74 -9.39
N LEU A 237 8.94 -7.71 -9.20
CA LEU A 237 8.79 -6.46 -9.95
C LEU A 237 8.98 -6.66 -11.46
N ASP A 238 10.00 -7.44 -11.89
CA ASP A 238 10.20 -7.80 -13.29
C ASP A 238 9.00 -8.59 -13.84
N TYR A 239 8.48 -9.54 -13.08
CA TYR A 239 7.27 -10.28 -13.45
C TYR A 239 6.08 -9.35 -13.69
N TYR A 240 5.85 -8.36 -12.80
CA TYR A 240 4.79 -7.38 -13.02
C TYR A 240 5.05 -6.51 -14.24
N ILE A 241 6.31 -6.10 -14.47
CA ILE A 241 6.68 -5.30 -15.65
C ILE A 241 6.40 -6.06 -16.94
N ASP A 242 6.71 -7.35 -16.98
CA ASP A 242 6.42 -8.21 -18.15
C ASP A 242 4.90 -8.36 -18.37
N LEU A 243 4.12 -8.38 -17.29
CA LEU A 243 2.67 -8.60 -17.35
C LEU A 243 1.88 -7.34 -17.71
N VAL A 244 2.27 -6.17 -17.17
CA VAL A 244 1.48 -4.92 -17.26
C VAL A 244 2.25 -3.71 -17.80
N GLY A 245 3.54 -3.85 -18.06
CA GLY A 245 4.41 -2.75 -18.47
C GLY A 245 4.95 -1.92 -17.30
N VAL A 246 6.13 -1.33 -17.50
CA VAL A 246 6.87 -0.62 -16.45
C VAL A 246 6.10 0.56 -15.83
N ASP A 247 5.22 1.21 -16.58
CA ASP A 247 4.48 2.41 -16.15
C ASP A 247 3.34 2.13 -15.16
N HIS A 248 3.06 0.85 -14.88
CA HIS A 248 1.98 0.39 -14.00
C HIS A 248 2.48 -0.37 -12.77
N VAL A 249 3.79 -0.33 -12.49
CA VAL A 249 4.40 -1.06 -11.37
C VAL A 249 4.94 -0.11 -10.32
N GLY A 250 4.72 -0.42 -9.04
CA GLY A 250 5.18 0.34 -7.89
C GLY A 250 5.66 -0.53 -6.74
N ILE A 251 6.04 0.12 -5.67
CA ILE A 251 6.44 -0.50 -4.39
C ILE A 251 5.34 -0.28 -3.38
N GLY A 252 4.98 -1.34 -2.65
CA GLY A 252 4.08 -1.30 -1.52
C GLY A 252 4.52 -2.33 -0.49
N SER A 253 5.53 -1.98 0.31
CA SER A 253 6.33 -2.96 1.04
C SER A 253 5.58 -3.76 2.09
N ASP A 254 4.44 -3.27 2.57
CA ASP A 254 3.72 -3.86 3.70
C ASP A 254 4.61 -3.92 4.96
N ALA A 255 5.47 -2.90 5.13
CA ALA A 255 6.39 -2.82 6.26
C ALA A 255 5.63 -2.72 7.58
N SER A 256 6.11 -3.48 8.57
CA SER A 256 5.47 -3.61 9.88
C SER A 256 6.49 -3.59 11.01
N GLU A 257 7.35 -2.58 11.01
CA GLU A 257 8.33 -2.33 12.08
C GLU A 257 7.71 -1.69 13.33
N GLY A 258 8.45 -1.73 14.43
CA GLY A 258 8.10 -1.04 15.68
C GLY A 258 7.17 -1.81 16.62
N TYR A 259 6.72 -3.01 16.25
CA TYR A 259 5.96 -3.87 17.16
C TYR A 259 6.88 -4.58 18.15
N ALA A 260 6.43 -4.74 19.39
CA ALA A 260 7.17 -5.42 20.47
C ALA A 260 7.41 -6.91 20.17
N GLY A 261 6.71 -7.47 19.19
CA GLY A 261 6.88 -8.85 18.74
C GLY A 261 5.79 -9.24 17.73
N PRO A 262 5.86 -10.45 17.15
CA PRO A 262 4.86 -10.93 16.20
C PRO A 262 3.43 -10.94 16.76
N SER A 263 3.27 -11.21 18.06
CA SER A 263 1.96 -11.27 18.73
C SER A 263 1.25 -9.91 18.71
N SER A 264 1.94 -8.81 19.01
CA SER A 264 1.31 -7.47 19.04
C SER A 264 0.84 -7.00 17.66
N PHE A 265 1.56 -7.37 16.59
CA PHE A 265 1.11 -7.15 15.22
C PHE A 265 -0.13 -7.99 14.89
N LEU A 266 -0.10 -9.30 15.23
CA LEU A 266 -1.22 -10.20 14.99
C LEU A 266 -2.45 -9.80 15.81
N GLU A 267 -2.27 -9.37 17.06
CA GLU A 267 -3.37 -8.84 17.88
C GLU A 267 -4.06 -7.67 17.20
N TRP A 268 -3.30 -6.72 16.67
CA TRP A 268 -3.90 -5.61 15.94
C TRP A 268 -4.62 -6.03 14.67
N CYS A 269 -4.02 -6.91 13.86
CA CYS A 269 -4.66 -7.45 12.66
C CYS A 269 -5.91 -8.28 12.96
N ASN A 270 -6.00 -8.86 14.17
CA ASN A 270 -7.09 -9.72 14.61
C ASN A 270 -8.16 -9.00 15.46
N MET A 271 -8.19 -7.67 15.47
CA MET A 271 -9.17 -6.88 16.26
C MET A 271 -10.59 -6.90 15.68
N ASP A 272 -10.86 -7.59 14.59
CA ASP A 272 -12.14 -7.68 13.90
C ASP A 272 -13.24 -8.48 14.65
N LYS A 273 -13.20 -8.53 15.96
CA LYS A 273 -14.17 -9.22 16.81
C LYS A 273 -14.06 -10.74 16.78
N GLY A 274 -12.88 -11.27 16.46
CA GLY A 274 -12.60 -12.69 16.50
C GLY A 274 -12.84 -13.45 15.21
N TYR A 275 -13.05 -12.76 14.10
CA TYR A 275 -13.21 -13.37 12.77
C TYR A 275 -11.87 -13.62 12.05
N ALA A 276 -10.77 -13.12 12.57
CA ALA A 276 -9.47 -13.14 11.91
C ALA A 276 -8.64 -14.41 12.18
N TYR A 277 -9.24 -15.55 12.42
CA TYR A 277 -8.52 -16.82 12.61
C TYR A 277 -7.59 -17.18 11.46
N GLN A 278 -7.88 -16.72 10.26
CA GLN A 278 -7.07 -16.92 9.05
C GLN A 278 -5.72 -16.22 9.15
N MET A 279 -5.61 -15.16 9.96
CA MET A 279 -4.37 -14.41 10.16
C MET A 279 -3.33 -15.20 10.97
N THR A 280 -3.74 -16.20 11.74
CA THR A 280 -2.85 -17.03 12.55
C THR A 280 -2.17 -18.16 11.78
N ALA A 281 -2.63 -18.43 10.55
CA ALA A 281 -2.11 -19.53 9.72
C ALA A 281 -0.71 -19.27 9.16
N TRP A 282 -0.18 -18.04 9.24
CA TRP A 282 1.09 -17.66 8.61
C TRP A 282 2.34 -18.02 9.43
N GLY A 283 2.20 -18.50 10.64
CA GLY A 283 3.35 -18.79 11.51
C GLY A 283 4.17 -17.53 11.83
N SER A 284 5.49 -17.69 11.88
CA SER A 284 6.38 -16.55 12.07
C SER A 284 6.45 -15.69 10.79
N LYS A 285 6.15 -14.40 10.92
CA LYS A 285 6.24 -13.45 9.84
C LYS A 285 7.69 -12.97 9.67
N LYS A 286 8.17 -12.98 8.43
CA LYS A 286 9.39 -12.28 8.05
C LYS A 286 9.09 -11.36 6.86
N VAL A 287 9.72 -10.20 6.85
CA VAL A 287 9.73 -9.30 5.69
C VAL A 287 11.09 -9.43 5.00
N VAL A 288 11.09 -9.33 3.69
CA VAL A 288 12.31 -9.48 2.87
C VAL A 288 13.38 -8.50 3.32
N LYS A 289 14.55 -9.01 3.69
CA LYS A 289 15.72 -8.17 4.01
C LYS A 289 16.40 -7.68 2.72
N PRO A 290 16.89 -6.44 2.66
CA PRO A 290 16.79 -5.37 3.65
C PRO A 290 15.49 -4.57 3.62
N LEU A 291 14.53 -4.88 2.73
CA LEU A 291 13.28 -4.13 2.59
C LEU A 291 12.44 -4.11 3.88
N GLY A 292 12.63 -5.09 4.76
CA GLY A 292 12.06 -5.11 6.09
C GLY A 292 12.57 -4.04 7.03
N LYS A 293 13.73 -3.44 6.71
CA LYS A 293 14.27 -2.32 7.48
C LYS A 293 14.07 -1.02 6.71
N LEU A 294 13.32 -0.13 7.30
CA LEU A 294 12.98 1.17 6.69
C LEU A 294 14.23 2.01 6.38
N GLU A 295 15.30 1.85 7.16
CA GLU A 295 16.55 2.58 7.00
C GLU A 295 17.45 2.07 5.86
N GLU A 296 17.22 0.85 5.37
CA GLU A 296 18.07 0.18 4.37
C GLU A 296 17.45 0.18 2.96
N ARG A 297 16.48 1.06 2.70
CA ARG A 297 15.69 1.07 1.46
C ARG A 297 16.50 1.36 0.19
N GLU A 298 17.65 2.01 0.28
CA GLU A 298 18.51 2.25 -0.90
C GLU A 298 19.05 0.95 -1.51
N GLU A 299 19.14 -0.16 -0.74
CA GLU A 299 19.54 -1.47 -1.23
C GLU A 299 18.61 -2.01 -2.32
N LEU A 300 17.36 -1.54 -2.36
CA LEU A 300 16.44 -1.90 -3.44
C LEU A 300 16.93 -1.38 -4.80
N ALA A 301 17.39 -0.14 -4.86
CA ALA A 301 17.93 0.41 -6.12
C ALA A 301 19.21 -0.32 -6.55
N VAL A 302 20.02 -0.74 -5.58
CA VAL A 302 21.23 -1.56 -5.85
C VAL A 302 20.83 -2.92 -6.42
N ALA A 303 19.83 -3.59 -5.85
CA ALA A 303 19.34 -4.87 -6.37
C ALA A 303 18.76 -4.73 -7.79
N MET A 304 17.98 -3.67 -8.05
CA MET A 304 17.48 -3.35 -9.39
C MET A 304 18.63 -3.15 -10.40
N ALA A 305 19.68 -2.41 -10.01
CA ALA A 305 20.83 -2.20 -10.87
C ALA A 305 21.60 -3.50 -11.17
N ARG A 306 21.77 -4.39 -10.18
CA ARG A 306 22.34 -5.73 -10.38
C ARG A 306 21.56 -6.58 -11.39
N LYS A 307 20.23 -6.41 -11.43
CA LYS A 307 19.33 -7.03 -12.42
C LYS A 307 19.35 -6.31 -13.79
N GLY A 308 20.22 -5.32 -13.97
CA GLY A 308 20.41 -4.63 -15.24
C GLY A 308 19.39 -3.53 -15.54
N TRP A 309 18.67 -3.04 -14.54
CA TRP A 309 17.71 -1.96 -14.75
C TRP A 309 18.39 -0.64 -15.12
N SER A 310 17.78 0.09 -16.06
CA SER A 310 18.17 1.46 -16.37
C SER A 310 17.76 2.43 -15.27
N GLU A 311 18.42 3.59 -15.21
CA GLU A 311 18.05 4.67 -14.30
C GLU A 311 16.57 5.07 -14.44
N GLU A 312 16.06 5.17 -15.68
CA GLU A 312 14.66 5.50 -15.95
C GLU A 312 13.71 4.46 -15.35
N LYS A 313 13.99 3.15 -15.56
CA LYS A 313 13.18 2.05 -15.02
C LYS A 313 13.16 2.09 -13.49
N ILE A 314 14.31 2.32 -12.85
CA ILE A 314 14.43 2.45 -11.39
C ILE A 314 13.57 3.61 -10.89
N LYS A 315 13.71 4.81 -11.45
CA LYS A 315 12.95 6.01 -11.05
C LYS A 315 11.44 5.84 -11.19
N LYS A 316 10.99 5.22 -12.27
CA LYS A 316 9.57 4.93 -12.50
C LYS A 316 9.00 4.09 -11.38
N VAL A 317 9.61 2.95 -11.10
CA VAL A 317 9.11 1.98 -10.12
C VAL A 317 9.29 2.47 -8.68
N LEU A 318 10.37 3.21 -8.38
CA LEU A 318 10.57 3.80 -7.05
C LEU A 318 9.44 4.77 -6.67
N GLY A 319 8.90 5.56 -7.60
CA GLY A 319 7.87 6.50 -7.21
C GLY A 319 7.17 7.29 -8.31
N LEU A 320 7.79 7.46 -9.50
CA LEU A 320 7.16 8.29 -10.55
C LEU A 320 5.83 7.70 -11.05
N ASN A 321 5.68 6.38 -11.04
CA ASN A 321 4.42 5.73 -11.40
C ASN A 321 3.32 6.03 -10.37
N TRP A 322 3.66 6.06 -9.07
CA TRP A 322 2.73 6.49 -8.02
C TRP A 322 2.32 7.96 -8.20
N ILE A 323 3.27 8.85 -8.53
CA ILE A 323 2.98 10.26 -8.85
C ILE A 323 1.97 10.36 -10.00
N LYS A 324 2.21 9.62 -11.09
CA LYS A 324 1.30 9.58 -12.24
C LYS A 324 -0.09 9.10 -11.85
N TYR A 325 -0.15 8.01 -11.08
CA TYR A 325 -1.40 7.44 -10.58
C TYR A 325 -2.17 8.42 -9.69
N PHE A 326 -1.51 9.03 -8.70
CA PHE A 326 -2.14 10.00 -7.80
C PHE A 326 -2.66 11.24 -8.53
N ASN A 327 -1.95 11.74 -9.54
CA ASN A 327 -2.46 12.83 -10.39
C ASN A 327 -3.74 12.45 -11.14
N THR A 328 -3.98 11.17 -11.41
CA THR A 328 -5.20 10.70 -12.07
C THR A 328 -6.37 10.58 -11.09
N VAL A 329 -6.11 10.16 -9.85
CA VAL A 329 -7.20 9.75 -8.93
C VAL A 329 -7.54 10.80 -7.88
N TRP A 330 -6.60 11.65 -7.46
CA TRP A 330 -6.81 12.68 -6.42
C TRP A 330 -7.39 14.01 -6.94
N ASN A 331 -7.57 14.13 -8.25
CA ASN A 331 -8.16 15.34 -8.90
C ASN A 331 -9.65 15.16 -9.15
#